data_ea2c1989adeaea8adce75f73cc302ef9
#
_entry.id   ea2c1989adeaea8adce75f73cc302ef9
#
_cell.length_a   1.000
_cell.length_b   1.000
_cell.length_c   1.000
_cell.angle_alpha   90.00
_cell.angle_beta   90.00
_cell.angle_gamma   90.00
#
_symmetry.space_group_name_H-M   'P 1'
#
loop_
_entity.id
_entity.type
_entity.pdbx_description
1 polymer ?
#
loop_
_entity_poly.entity_id
_entity_poly.type
_entity_poly.pdbx_seq_one_letter_code
_entity_poly.pdbx_strand_id
1 'polypeptide(L)'
;MRASDDERLTVQAPGGILEVLVSGPEDGLALVFHTGTPSGLVGSGPVAEAASARGLRTVRYSRPGYGNSTPQPGRLVADAAADVDAILARLRVDEFVTAGWSGGGPHALACAALLPVRCLAAASIAGVAPSDSPGLDWLAGMGQENIDEFGAALAGEADLTRFLDAAAAELRDITAAQVADGLGGLVSDADKAALTGDFAEYLAALFRTALAAGTAGWRDDDLAFTKDWGLSLDALGHATPVAIWQGDQDRMVPSAHGAWLAANIPRARARLLPGQGHLTLMAAEFGRILDDLLDLAGKSGG
;
A
#
# COMPACT_ATOMS: atom_id res chain seq x y z
N MET A 1 -19.17 21.75 -0.43
CA MET A 1 -18.65 20.77 -1.42
C MET A 1 -19.50 19.52 -1.29
N ARG A 2 -20.10 18.99 -2.36
CA ARG A 2 -20.81 17.71 -2.27
C ARG A 2 -19.77 16.62 -1.98
N ALA A 3 -20.06 15.72 -1.02
CA ALA A 3 -19.29 14.49 -0.88
C ALA A 3 -19.27 13.84 -2.25
N SER A 4 -18.09 13.51 -2.76
CA SER A 4 -17.97 12.77 -4.00
C SER A 4 -18.58 11.39 -3.76
N ASP A 5 -19.64 11.08 -4.48
CA ASP A 5 -20.22 9.74 -4.43
C ASP A 5 -19.13 8.74 -4.81
N ASP A 6 -18.80 7.81 -3.91
CA ASP A 6 -17.89 6.70 -4.18
C ASP A 6 -18.50 5.84 -5.29
N GLU A 7 -17.81 5.72 -6.43
CA GLU A 7 -18.22 4.85 -7.53
C GLU A 7 -17.51 3.50 -7.40
N ARG A 8 -18.27 2.43 -7.20
CA ARG A 8 -17.77 1.05 -7.28
C ARG A 8 -18.01 0.47 -8.65
N LEU A 9 -16.97 -0.10 -9.24
CA LEU A 9 -17.04 -0.77 -10.54
C LEU A 9 -16.18 -2.02 -10.56
N THR A 10 -16.38 -2.85 -11.58
CA THR A 10 -15.54 -4.01 -11.86
C THR A 10 -14.77 -3.77 -13.16
N VAL A 11 -13.51 -4.17 -13.19
CA VAL A 11 -12.64 -4.05 -14.35
C VAL A 11 -12.08 -5.41 -14.72
N GLN A 12 -12.13 -5.76 -16.00
CA GLN A 12 -11.44 -6.94 -16.52
C GLN A 12 -9.95 -6.61 -16.66
N ALA A 13 -9.12 -7.32 -15.95
CA ALA A 13 -7.66 -7.27 -16.00
C ALA A 13 -7.08 -8.60 -16.50
N PRO A 14 -5.79 -8.68 -16.79
CA PRO A 14 -5.17 -9.92 -17.28
C PRO A 14 -5.35 -11.13 -16.33
N GLY A 15 -5.32 -10.90 -15.00
CA GLY A 15 -5.48 -11.92 -13.97
C GLY A 15 -6.94 -12.26 -13.62
N GLY A 16 -7.92 -11.57 -14.18
CA GLY A 16 -9.34 -11.75 -13.89
C GLY A 16 -10.07 -10.43 -13.63
N ILE A 17 -11.11 -10.47 -12.82
CA ILE A 17 -11.92 -9.29 -12.47
C ILE A 17 -11.31 -8.60 -11.25
N LEU A 18 -11.23 -7.28 -11.30
CA LEU A 18 -10.84 -6.42 -10.18
C LEU A 18 -12.03 -5.58 -9.71
N GLU A 19 -12.24 -5.53 -8.40
CA GLU A 19 -13.12 -4.58 -7.75
C GLU A 19 -12.39 -3.25 -7.58
N VAL A 20 -12.98 -2.16 -8.08
CA VAL A 20 -12.39 -0.83 -8.08
C VAL A 20 -13.31 0.18 -7.42
N LEU A 21 -12.74 1.11 -6.69
CA LEU A 21 -13.41 2.21 -6.02
C LEU A 21 -12.79 3.53 -6.48
N VAL A 22 -13.61 4.40 -7.05
CA VAL A 22 -13.20 5.73 -7.52
C VAL A 22 -13.91 6.79 -6.69
N SER A 23 -13.17 7.80 -6.26
CA SER A 23 -13.66 8.93 -5.47
C SER A 23 -13.03 10.23 -5.96
N GLY A 24 -13.70 11.37 -5.72
CA GLY A 24 -13.18 12.68 -6.08
C GLY A 24 -13.63 13.17 -7.45
N PRO A 25 -13.12 14.33 -7.90
CA PRO A 25 -13.58 14.97 -9.14
C PRO A 25 -13.21 14.13 -10.38
N GLU A 26 -14.13 14.03 -11.33
CA GLU A 26 -13.95 13.22 -12.55
C GLU A 26 -12.78 13.71 -13.41
N ASP A 27 -12.54 15.01 -13.44
CA ASP A 27 -11.47 15.70 -14.18
C ASP A 27 -10.18 15.89 -13.35
N GLY A 28 -10.15 15.42 -12.10
CA GLY A 28 -8.96 15.47 -11.25
C GLY A 28 -7.84 14.57 -11.74
N LEU A 29 -6.57 14.97 -11.48
CA LEU A 29 -5.44 14.08 -11.70
C LEU A 29 -5.65 12.79 -10.90
N ALA A 30 -5.49 11.64 -11.56
CA ALA A 30 -5.69 10.36 -10.88
C ALA A 30 -4.57 10.06 -9.89
N LEU A 31 -4.96 9.74 -8.66
CA LEU A 31 -4.13 9.12 -7.65
C LEU A 31 -4.48 7.62 -7.56
N VAL A 32 -3.63 6.76 -8.07
CA VAL A 32 -3.75 5.32 -7.80
C VAL A 32 -3.12 5.04 -6.43
N PHE A 33 -3.95 4.63 -5.47
CA PHE A 33 -3.49 4.35 -4.11
C PHE A 33 -3.55 2.85 -3.81
N HIS A 34 -2.39 2.29 -3.47
CA HIS A 34 -2.23 0.90 -3.07
C HIS A 34 -2.27 0.81 -1.54
N THR A 35 -3.29 0.15 -1.01
CA THR A 35 -3.45 -0.08 0.44
C THR A 35 -2.42 -1.07 0.97
N GLY A 36 -2.24 -1.11 2.29
CA GLY A 36 -1.38 -2.09 2.96
C GLY A 36 -1.84 -3.54 2.82
N THR A 37 -1.19 -4.44 3.53
CA THR A 37 -1.49 -5.88 3.59
C THR A 37 -1.72 -6.28 5.05
N PRO A 38 -2.85 -6.96 5.37
CA PRO A 38 -4.04 -7.13 4.53
C PRO A 38 -4.93 -5.88 4.53
N SER A 39 -5.50 -5.52 3.39
CA SER A 39 -6.46 -4.42 3.33
C SER A 39 -7.52 -4.64 2.25
N GLY A 40 -8.78 -4.37 2.62
CA GLY A 40 -9.89 -4.32 1.66
C GLY A 40 -10.24 -2.90 1.23
N LEU A 41 -11.26 -2.75 0.39
CA LEU A 41 -11.78 -1.46 -0.03
C LEU A 41 -12.84 -0.95 0.95
N VAL A 42 -12.52 0.17 1.58
CA VAL A 42 -13.45 0.95 2.40
C VAL A 42 -13.79 2.23 1.64
N GLY A 43 -15.02 2.71 1.73
CA GLY A 43 -15.49 3.92 1.04
C GLY A 43 -14.74 5.18 1.43
N SER A 44 -15.44 6.16 1.95
CA SER A 44 -14.83 7.40 2.48
C SER A 44 -13.81 7.10 3.57
N GLY A 45 -12.78 7.93 3.69
CA GLY A 45 -11.76 7.81 4.72
C GLY A 45 -10.56 8.70 4.44
N PRO A 46 -9.53 8.66 5.30
CA PRO A 46 -8.41 9.62 5.27
C PRO A 46 -7.75 9.78 3.90
N VAL A 47 -7.65 8.69 3.14
CA VAL A 47 -7.04 8.70 1.80
C VAL A 47 -7.89 9.51 0.82
N ALA A 48 -9.20 9.21 0.74
CA ALA A 48 -10.11 9.90 -0.17
C ALA A 48 -10.28 11.38 0.21
N GLU A 49 -10.35 11.68 1.50
CA GLU A 49 -10.49 13.04 2.02
C GLU A 49 -9.27 13.89 1.72
N ALA A 50 -8.07 13.40 2.04
CA ALA A 50 -6.82 14.12 1.78
C ALA A 50 -6.57 14.34 0.28
N ALA A 51 -6.91 13.37 -0.57
CA ALA A 51 -6.82 13.46 -2.01
C ALA A 51 -7.84 14.47 -2.57
N SER A 52 -9.10 14.40 -2.12
CA SER A 52 -10.16 15.32 -2.55
C SER A 52 -9.86 16.77 -2.18
N ALA A 53 -9.24 17.01 -1.02
CA ALA A 53 -8.80 18.34 -0.60
C ALA A 53 -7.75 18.95 -1.56
N ARG A 54 -7.11 18.13 -2.40
CA ARG A 54 -6.13 18.52 -3.43
C ARG A 54 -6.65 18.41 -4.86
N GLY A 55 -7.96 18.19 -5.01
CA GLY A 55 -8.58 18.03 -6.34
C GLY A 55 -8.16 16.75 -7.07
N LEU A 56 -7.65 15.75 -6.35
CA LEU A 56 -7.27 14.47 -6.94
C LEU A 56 -8.48 13.54 -7.09
N ARG A 57 -8.48 12.77 -8.17
CA ARG A 57 -9.38 11.63 -8.38
C ARG A 57 -8.72 10.38 -7.83
N THR A 58 -9.19 9.88 -6.71
CA THR A 58 -8.63 8.69 -6.07
C THR A 58 -9.13 7.42 -6.73
N VAL A 59 -8.22 6.55 -7.13
CA VAL A 59 -8.48 5.22 -7.69
C VAL A 59 -7.87 4.19 -6.76
N ARG A 60 -8.70 3.37 -6.13
CA ARG A 60 -8.32 2.26 -5.26
C ARG A 60 -8.91 0.97 -5.80
N TYR A 61 -8.28 -0.15 -5.56
CA TYR A 61 -8.80 -1.45 -5.98
C TYR A 61 -8.45 -2.53 -4.97
N SER A 62 -9.31 -3.53 -4.86
CA SER A 62 -8.99 -4.77 -4.18
C SER A 62 -7.97 -5.51 -5.04
N ARG A 63 -6.74 -5.71 -4.52
CA ARG A 63 -5.75 -6.55 -5.21
C ARG A 63 -6.32 -7.97 -5.39
N PRO A 64 -5.81 -8.76 -6.36
CA PRO A 64 -6.25 -10.14 -6.56
C PRO A 64 -6.32 -10.94 -5.26
N GLY A 65 -7.46 -11.59 -5.02
CA GLY A 65 -7.72 -12.38 -3.82
C GLY A 65 -8.35 -11.62 -2.65
N TYR A 66 -8.47 -10.28 -2.74
CA TYR A 66 -9.23 -9.48 -1.76
C TYR A 66 -10.60 -9.09 -2.30
N GLY A 67 -11.56 -8.91 -1.40
CA GLY A 67 -12.91 -8.46 -1.74
C GLY A 67 -13.53 -9.32 -2.84
N ASN A 68 -14.02 -8.66 -3.90
CA ASN A 68 -14.61 -9.33 -5.07
C ASN A 68 -13.62 -9.51 -6.23
N SER A 69 -12.34 -9.25 -6.02
CA SER A 69 -11.31 -9.47 -7.05
C SER A 69 -10.94 -10.93 -7.18
N THR A 70 -10.78 -11.40 -8.42
CA THR A 70 -10.38 -12.78 -8.72
C THR A 70 -9.02 -13.09 -8.09
N PRO A 71 -8.83 -14.17 -7.33
CA PRO A 71 -7.53 -14.59 -6.85
C PRO A 71 -6.56 -14.89 -7.99
N GLN A 72 -5.29 -14.52 -7.82
CA GLN A 72 -4.21 -14.78 -8.78
C GLN A 72 -3.00 -15.40 -8.04
N PRO A 73 -3.06 -16.70 -7.73
CA PRO A 73 -1.97 -17.39 -7.06
C PRO A 73 -0.66 -17.30 -7.85
N GLY A 74 0.43 -17.04 -7.13
CA GLY A 74 1.76 -16.96 -7.74
C GLY A 74 2.07 -15.63 -8.43
N ARG A 75 1.20 -14.62 -8.32
CA ARG A 75 1.46 -13.27 -8.82
C ARG A 75 2.75 -12.69 -8.23
N LEU A 76 3.36 -11.81 -8.99
CA LEU A 76 4.50 -11.00 -8.57
C LEU A 76 4.05 -9.58 -8.22
N VAL A 77 4.90 -8.83 -7.56
CA VAL A 77 4.70 -7.38 -7.31
C VAL A 77 4.51 -6.63 -8.64
N ALA A 78 5.24 -7.02 -9.68
CA ALA A 78 5.18 -6.44 -11.03
C ALA A 78 3.79 -6.53 -11.68
N ASP A 79 3.00 -7.55 -11.37
CA ASP A 79 1.67 -7.76 -11.99
C ASP A 79 0.70 -6.63 -11.67
N ALA A 80 0.91 -5.90 -10.57
CA ALA A 80 0.13 -4.72 -10.22
C ALA A 80 0.14 -3.63 -11.31
N ALA A 81 1.20 -3.54 -12.09
CA ALA A 81 1.27 -2.57 -13.19
C ALA A 81 0.26 -2.89 -14.30
N ALA A 82 0.10 -4.17 -14.67
CA ALA A 82 -0.87 -4.59 -15.66
C ALA A 82 -2.32 -4.43 -15.17
N ASP A 83 -2.56 -4.67 -13.88
CA ASP A 83 -3.85 -4.42 -13.23
C ASP A 83 -4.22 -2.93 -13.28
N VAL A 84 -3.29 -2.06 -12.89
CA VAL A 84 -3.46 -0.61 -12.92
C VAL A 84 -3.65 -0.09 -14.34
N ASP A 85 -2.89 -0.60 -15.32
CA ASP A 85 -3.04 -0.22 -16.72
C ASP A 85 -4.46 -0.52 -17.24
N ALA A 86 -5.00 -1.71 -16.92
CA ALA A 86 -6.36 -2.09 -17.27
C ALA A 86 -7.42 -1.18 -16.60
N ILE A 87 -7.22 -0.84 -15.31
CA ILE A 87 -8.10 0.07 -14.58
C ILE A 87 -8.09 1.46 -15.21
N LEU A 88 -6.91 2.03 -15.47
CA LEU A 88 -6.76 3.35 -16.07
C LEU A 88 -7.31 3.41 -17.50
N ALA A 89 -7.15 2.35 -18.28
CA ALA A 89 -7.76 2.24 -19.62
C ALA A 89 -9.30 2.26 -19.54
N ARG A 90 -9.90 1.51 -18.58
CA ARG A 90 -11.36 1.51 -18.34
C ARG A 90 -11.88 2.87 -17.91
N LEU A 91 -11.10 3.62 -17.13
CA LEU A 91 -11.43 4.96 -16.64
C LEU A 91 -11.08 6.07 -17.64
N ARG A 92 -10.42 5.76 -18.75
CA ARG A 92 -9.91 6.71 -19.76
C ARG A 92 -8.96 7.75 -19.14
N VAL A 93 -8.08 7.30 -18.26
CA VAL A 93 -7.07 8.10 -17.61
C VAL A 93 -5.74 7.89 -18.32
N ASP A 94 -5.12 8.93 -18.84
CA ASP A 94 -3.84 8.85 -19.55
C ASP A 94 -2.64 8.98 -18.60
N GLU A 95 -2.67 9.92 -17.66
CA GLU A 95 -1.61 10.19 -16.70
C GLU A 95 -2.10 10.01 -15.27
N PHE A 96 -1.22 9.56 -14.39
CA PHE A 96 -1.54 9.38 -12.97
C PHE A 96 -0.31 9.60 -12.08
N VAL A 97 -0.56 9.83 -10.81
CA VAL A 97 0.43 9.67 -9.73
C VAL A 97 0.05 8.44 -8.91
N THR A 98 1.02 7.81 -8.27
CA THR A 98 0.75 6.64 -7.45
C THR A 98 1.37 6.76 -6.07
N ALA A 99 0.70 6.24 -5.07
CA ALA A 99 1.22 6.08 -3.72
C ALA A 99 0.83 4.72 -3.17
N GLY A 100 1.72 4.13 -2.40
CA GLY A 100 1.44 2.85 -1.76
C GLY A 100 1.92 2.84 -0.32
N TRP A 101 1.07 2.36 0.58
CA TRP A 101 1.36 2.27 2.00
C TRP A 101 1.63 0.83 2.41
N SER A 102 2.69 0.61 3.23
CA SER A 102 3.05 -0.73 3.72
C SER A 102 3.26 -1.72 2.56
N GLY A 103 2.57 -2.86 2.54
CA GLY A 103 2.53 -3.78 1.42
C GLY A 103 2.07 -3.17 0.09
N GLY A 104 1.47 -1.97 0.10
CA GLY A 104 1.17 -1.21 -1.11
C GLY A 104 2.39 -0.52 -1.73
N GLY A 105 3.44 -0.25 -0.95
CA GLY A 105 4.66 0.43 -1.41
C GLY A 105 5.32 -0.25 -2.62
N PRO A 106 5.62 -1.55 -2.56
CA PRO A 106 6.13 -2.31 -3.70
C PRO A 106 5.29 -2.19 -4.96
N HIS A 107 3.95 -2.22 -4.83
CA HIS A 107 3.03 -2.12 -5.96
C HIS A 107 3.05 -0.73 -6.60
N ALA A 108 3.19 0.34 -5.80
CA ALA A 108 3.37 1.69 -6.33
C ALA A 108 4.71 1.82 -7.10
N LEU A 109 5.78 1.22 -6.57
CA LEU A 109 7.07 1.17 -7.25
C LEU A 109 7.00 0.37 -8.56
N ALA A 110 6.23 -0.73 -8.59
CA ALA A 110 5.99 -1.49 -9.81
C ALA A 110 5.29 -0.65 -10.90
N CYS A 111 4.27 0.12 -10.53
CA CYS A 111 3.61 1.04 -11.46
C CYS A 111 4.58 2.10 -12.00
N ALA A 112 5.44 2.66 -11.15
CA ALA A 112 6.44 3.64 -11.56
C ALA A 112 7.50 3.05 -12.51
N ALA A 113 7.93 1.80 -12.28
CA ALA A 113 8.92 1.13 -13.11
C ALA A 113 8.38 0.69 -14.48
N LEU A 114 7.14 0.19 -14.51
CA LEU A 114 6.58 -0.51 -15.67
C LEU A 114 5.58 0.33 -16.48
N LEU A 115 5.13 1.47 -15.93
CA LEU A 115 4.24 2.43 -16.61
C LEU A 115 4.87 3.84 -16.69
N PRO A 116 6.16 3.99 -17.03
CA PRO A 116 6.87 5.27 -16.88
C PRO A 116 6.37 6.38 -17.81
N VAL A 117 5.64 6.04 -18.87
CA VAL A 117 5.04 7.03 -19.79
C VAL A 117 3.78 7.66 -19.19
N ARG A 118 3.10 6.96 -18.30
CA ARG A 118 1.82 7.36 -17.70
C ARG A 118 1.97 7.79 -16.24
N CYS A 119 2.89 7.15 -15.49
CA CYS A 119 3.14 7.44 -14.08
C CYS A 119 4.04 8.67 -13.93
N LEU A 120 3.47 9.78 -13.49
CA LEU A 120 4.18 11.07 -13.35
C LEU A 120 5.10 11.10 -12.12
N ALA A 121 4.70 10.47 -11.04
CA ALA A 121 5.49 10.32 -9.81
C ALA A 121 4.94 9.18 -8.93
N ALA A 122 5.78 8.64 -8.07
CA ALA A 122 5.41 7.60 -7.12
C ALA A 122 5.89 7.90 -5.69
N ALA A 123 5.12 7.44 -4.70
CA ALA A 123 5.51 7.45 -3.29
C ALA A 123 5.37 6.06 -2.68
N SER A 124 6.46 5.55 -2.09
CA SER A 124 6.43 4.39 -1.19
C SER A 124 6.39 4.90 0.26
N ILE A 125 5.34 4.54 0.99
CA ILE A 125 5.07 5.00 2.35
C ILE A 125 5.19 3.81 3.28
N ALA A 126 6.21 3.77 4.13
CA ALA A 126 6.49 2.63 5.01
C ALA A 126 6.48 1.29 4.25
N GLY A 127 6.99 1.29 3.01
CA GLY A 127 6.99 0.12 2.14
C GLY A 127 8.15 -0.82 2.40
N VAL A 128 7.92 -2.14 2.30
CA VAL A 128 9.00 -3.13 2.38
C VAL A 128 9.97 -2.99 1.20
N ALA A 129 11.23 -3.33 1.42
CA ALA A 129 12.21 -3.55 0.36
C ALA A 129 12.13 -5.00 -0.15
N PRO A 130 12.71 -5.36 -1.31
CA PRO A 130 12.83 -6.75 -1.75
C PRO A 130 13.48 -7.62 -0.68
N SER A 131 13.00 -8.85 -0.53
CA SER A 131 13.49 -9.74 0.55
C SER A 131 14.94 -10.20 0.35
N ASP A 132 15.43 -10.18 -0.89
CA ASP A 132 16.81 -10.52 -1.27
C ASP A 132 17.74 -9.30 -1.34
N SER A 133 17.35 -8.16 -0.73
CA SER A 133 18.09 -6.89 -0.72
C SER A 133 19.48 -7.05 -0.12
N PRO A 134 20.57 -6.83 -0.88
CA PRO A 134 21.91 -7.00 -0.36
C PRO A 134 22.22 -6.06 0.83
N GLY A 135 22.70 -6.61 1.92
CA GLY A 135 23.07 -5.85 3.10
C GLY A 135 21.93 -5.39 4.00
N LEU A 136 20.68 -5.74 3.69
CA LEU A 136 19.52 -5.54 4.54
C LEU A 136 19.22 -6.84 5.29
N ASP A 137 19.26 -6.80 6.62
CA ASP A 137 18.62 -7.85 7.43
C ASP A 137 17.11 -7.58 7.44
N TRP A 138 16.40 -8.29 6.55
CA TRP A 138 15.04 -7.95 6.15
C TRP A 138 14.01 -8.03 7.29
N LEU A 139 14.21 -8.96 8.26
CA LEU A 139 13.31 -9.13 9.41
C LEU A 139 13.74 -8.32 10.63
N ALA A 140 14.97 -7.77 10.65
CA ALA A 140 15.51 -7.11 11.81
C ALA A 140 14.72 -5.86 12.19
N GLY A 141 14.21 -5.82 13.41
CA GLY A 141 13.43 -4.70 13.96
C GLY A 141 11.93 -4.78 13.73
N MET A 142 11.45 -5.76 12.98
CA MET A 142 10.01 -6.04 12.89
C MET A 142 9.47 -6.52 14.25
N GLY A 143 8.19 -6.28 14.52
CA GLY A 143 7.47 -6.92 15.62
C GLY A 143 7.40 -8.43 15.43
N GLN A 144 7.23 -9.18 16.53
CA GLN A 144 7.30 -10.64 16.51
C GLN A 144 6.25 -11.24 15.56
N GLU A 145 5.09 -10.62 15.47
CA GLU A 145 3.99 -11.05 14.62
C GLU A 145 4.42 -11.09 13.14
N ASN A 146 5.10 -10.05 12.64
CA ASN A 146 5.61 -10.02 11.28
C ASN A 146 6.82 -10.95 11.07
N ILE A 147 7.66 -11.14 12.09
CA ILE A 147 8.75 -12.12 12.02
C ILE A 147 8.19 -13.52 11.83
N ASP A 148 7.13 -13.88 12.56
CA ASP A 148 6.48 -15.19 12.47
C ASP A 148 5.74 -15.35 11.13
N GLU A 149 5.03 -14.31 10.67
CA GLU A 149 4.32 -14.26 9.39
C GLU A 149 5.27 -14.47 8.21
N PHE A 150 6.29 -13.64 8.10
CA PHE A 150 7.25 -13.75 7.00
C PHE A 150 8.17 -14.97 7.15
N GLY A 151 8.43 -15.44 8.36
CA GLY A 151 9.05 -16.73 8.61
C GLY A 151 8.24 -17.87 8.02
N ALA A 152 6.93 -17.86 8.19
CA ALA A 152 6.01 -18.82 7.57
C ALA A 152 5.96 -18.67 6.04
N ALA A 153 6.00 -17.43 5.51
CA ALA A 153 6.05 -17.18 4.06
C ALA A 153 7.30 -17.76 3.41
N LEU A 154 8.46 -17.60 4.06
CA LEU A 154 9.74 -18.15 3.61
C LEU A 154 9.79 -19.69 3.73
N ALA A 155 9.06 -20.28 4.69
CA ALA A 155 8.93 -21.73 4.82
C ALA A 155 8.03 -22.35 3.74
N GLY A 156 7.10 -21.58 3.18
CA GLY A 156 6.27 -21.96 2.03
C GLY A 156 4.77 -21.73 2.22
N GLU A 157 4.04 -21.86 1.12
CA GLU A 157 2.61 -21.52 1.04
C GLU A 157 1.74 -22.23 2.09
N ALA A 158 2.01 -23.51 2.37
CA ALA A 158 1.21 -24.28 3.32
C ALA A 158 1.41 -23.81 4.77
N ASP A 159 2.63 -23.42 5.15
CA ASP A 159 2.95 -22.88 6.47
C ASP A 159 2.34 -21.49 6.65
N LEU A 160 2.49 -20.65 5.64
CA LEU A 160 1.88 -19.32 5.61
C LEU A 160 0.35 -19.39 5.70
N THR A 161 -0.30 -20.27 4.92
CA THR A 161 -1.77 -20.41 4.95
C THR A 161 -2.26 -20.76 6.35
N ARG A 162 -1.59 -21.71 7.05
CA ARG A 162 -1.97 -22.05 8.43
C ARG A 162 -1.82 -20.89 9.40
N PHE A 163 -0.72 -20.14 9.26
CA PHE A 163 -0.47 -18.94 10.08
C PHE A 163 -1.56 -17.88 9.85
N LEU A 164 -1.83 -17.55 8.58
CA LEU A 164 -2.79 -16.50 8.22
C LEU A 164 -4.25 -16.87 8.57
N ASP A 165 -4.63 -18.13 8.47
CA ASP A 165 -5.97 -18.58 8.88
C ASP A 165 -6.19 -18.39 10.38
N ALA A 166 -5.15 -18.61 11.20
CA ALA A 166 -5.20 -18.35 12.63
C ALA A 166 -5.26 -16.83 12.93
N ALA A 167 -4.39 -16.02 12.31
CA ALA A 167 -4.37 -14.57 12.49
C ALA A 167 -5.68 -13.92 11.99
N ALA A 168 -6.24 -14.39 10.88
CA ALA A 168 -7.53 -13.91 10.36
C ALA A 168 -8.70 -14.14 11.30
N ALA A 169 -8.65 -15.17 12.14
CA ALA A 169 -9.70 -15.44 13.12
C ALA A 169 -9.79 -14.31 14.18
N GLU A 170 -8.68 -13.67 14.49
CA GLU A 170 -8.61 -12.55 15.45
C GLU A 170 -8.98 -11.20 14.80
N LEU A 171 -8.63 -11.02 13.51
CA LEU A 171 -8.80 -9.75 12.83
C LEU A 171 -10.13 -9.59 12.06
N ARG A 172 -10.81 -10.70 11.75
CA ARG A 172 -12.01 -10.69 10.89
C ARG A 172 -13.17 -9.85 11.45
N ASP A 173 -13.33 -9.82 12.77
CA ASP A 173 -14.40 -9.12 13.46
C ASP A 173 -13.87 -7.99 14.37
N ILE A 174 -12.62 -7.55 14.12
CA ILE A 174 -11.94 -6.57 14.95
C ILE A 174 -12.70 -5.25 14.97
N THR A 175 -12.81 -4.65 16.15
CA THR A 175 -13.39 -3.32 16.36
C THR A 175 -12.29 -2.27 16.48
N ALA A 176 -12.63 -0.98 16.30
CA ALA A 176 -11.70 0.13 16.48
C ALA A 176 -10.97 0.09 17.83
N ALA A 177 -11.69 -0.27 18.92
CA ALA A 177 -11.12 -0.36 20.26
C ALA A 177 -10.11 -1.50 20.42
N GLN A 178 -10.17 -2.51 19.56
CA GLN A 178 -9.31 -3.69 19.61
C GLN A 178 -8.11 -3.62 18.67
N VAL A 179 -8.07 -2.63 17.74
CA VAL A 179 -7.01 -2.57 16.72
C VAL A 179 -5.61 -2.52 17.33
N ALA A 180 -5.41 -1.71 18.36
CA ALA A 180 -4.10 -1.59 19.01
C ALA A 180 -3.63 -2.91 19.65
N ASP A 181 -4.55 -3.60 20.32
CA ASP A 181 -4.26 -4.89 20.96
C ASP A 181 -4.10 -6.00 19.91
N GLY A 182 -4.92 -6.00 18.85
CA GLY A 182 -4.85 -6.97 17.75
C GLY A 182 -3.58 -6.85 16.91
N LEU A 183 -2.98 -5.66 16.84
CA LEU A 183 -1.69 -5.43 16.17
C LEU A 183 -0.48 -5.69 17.11
N GLY A 184 -0.70 -5.85 18.41
CA GLY A 184 0.29 -6.31 19.37
C GLY A 184 1.62 -5.55 19.35
N GLY A 185 2.70 -6.29 19.12
CA GLY A 185 4.07 -5.77 19.05
C GLY A 185 4.39 -4.96 17.80
N LEU A 186 3.54 -4.98 16.79
CA LEU A 186 3.70 -4.25 15.54
C LEU A 186 3.55 -2.73 15.70
N VAL A 187 2.81 -2.28 16.72
CA VAL A 187 2.56 -0.84 16.94
C VAL A 187 3.53 -0.24 17.94
N SER A 188 4.21 0.83 17.53
CA SER A 188 4.99 1.68 18.41
C SER A 188 4.10 2.52 19.32
N ASP A 189 4.69 3.19 20.34
CA ASP A 189 3.92 4.13 21.17
C ASP A 189 3.38 5.31 20.36
N ALA A 190 4.10 5.75 19.33
CA ALA A 190 3.63 6.78 18.41
C ALA A 190 2.40 6.29 17.61
N ASP A 191 2.42 5.05 17.13
CA ASP A 191 1.31 4.46 16.40
C ASP A 191 0.08 4.24 17.29
N LYS A 192 0.29 3.77 18.54
CA LYS A 192 -0.80 3.63 19.51
C LYS A 192 -1.51 4.94 19.78
N ALA A 193 -0.75 6.04 19.88
CA ALA A 193 -1.32 7.37 20.08
C ALA A 193 -2.16 7.84 18.87
N ALA A 194 -1.86 7.38 17.66
CA ALA A 194 -2.60 7.70 16.45
C ALA A 194 -3.86 6.84 16.25
N LEU A 195 -3.95 5.68 16.94
CA LEU A 195 -5.07 4.73 16.83
C LEU A 195 -6.29 5.21 17.63
N THR A 196 -6.88 6.31 17.21
CA THR A 196 -8.05 6.92 17.86
C THR A 196 -9.13 7.29 16.85
N GLY A 197 -10.39 7.39 17.34
CA GLY A 197 -11.51 7.91 16.56
C GLY A 197 -11.69 7.26 15.19
N ASP A 198 -11.89 8.09 14.18
CA ASP A 198 -12.21 7.66 12.81
C ASP A 198 -11.07 6.88 12.14
N PHE A 199 -9.80 7.14 12.51
CA PHE A 199 -8.67 6.41 11.95
C PHE A 199 -8.62 4.95 12.43
N ALA A 200 -8.90 4.71 13.72
CA ALA A 200 -8.98 3.35 14.26
C ALA A 200 -10.16 2.56 13.64
N GLU A 201 -11.33 3.22 13.45
CA GLU A 201 -12.47 2.59 12.77
C GLU A 201 -12.16 2.31 11.29
N TYR A 202 -11.48 3.23 10.61
CA TYR A 202 -11.04 3.02 9.23
C TYR A 202 -10.13 1.78 9.10
N LEU A 203 -9.14 1.62 9.99
CA LEU A 203 -8.26 0.44 9.99
C LEU A 203 -9.01 -0.84 10.30
N ALA A 204 -9.90 -0.83 11.30
CA ALA A 204 -10.74 -1.98 11.60
C ALA A 204 -11.60 -2.38 10.39
N ALA A 205 -12.15 -1.41 9.68
CA ALA A 205 -12.94 -1.66 8.47
C ALA A 205 -12.09 -2.23 7.33
N LEU A 206 -10.83 -1.78 7.16
CA LEU A 206 -9.90 -2.35 6.18
C LEU A 206 -9.65 -3.84 6.44
N PHE A 207 -9.37 -4.22 7.70
CA PHE A 207 -9.15 -5.63 8.07
C PHE A 207 -10.41 -6.48 7.86
N ARG A 208 -11.55 -6.05 8.37
CA ARG A 208 -12.83 -6.77 8.21
C ARG A 208 -13.16 -6.99 6.72
N THR A 209 -12.98 -5.96 5.90
CA THR A 209 -13.26 -6.05 4.45
C THR A 209 -12.24 -6.93 3.74
N ALA A 210 -10.96 -6.87 4.11
CA ALA A 210 -9.91 -7.70 3.54
C ALA A 210 -10.18 -9.20 3.76
N LEU A 211 -10.63 -9.54 4.98
CA LEU A 211 -10.76 -10.93 5.43
C LEU A 211 -12.17 -11.52 5.21
N ALA A 212 -13.10 -10.73 4.70
CA ALA A 212 -14.46 -11.20 4.40
C ALA A 212 -14.51 -12.37 3.41
N ALA A 213 -13.57 -12.39 2.43
CA ALA A 213 -13.46 -13.44 1.42
C ALA A 213 -12.41 -14.53 1.78
N GLY A 214 -11.75 -14.43 2.93
CA GLY A 214 -10.68 -15.35 3.37
C GLY A 214 -9.30 -14.72 3.30
N THR A 215 -8.26 -15.55 3.32
CA THR A 215 -6.85 -15.14 3.45
C THR A 215 -6.06 -15.17 2.14
N ALA A 216 -6.69 -15.54 1.02
CA ALA A 216 -5.97 -15.73 -0.27
C ALA A 216 -5.20 -14.49 -0.73
N GLY A 217 -5.81 -13.30 -0.64
CA GLY A 217 -5.15 -12.06 -1.04
C GLY A 217 -3.95 -11.72 -0.15
N TRP A 218 -4.06 -11.94 1.16
CA TRP A 218 -2.99 -11.74 2.12
C TRP A 218 -1.82 -12.70 1.85
N ARG A 219 -2.12 -14.00 1.74
CA ARG A 219 -1.13 -15.02 1.39
C ARG A 219 -0.37 -14.69 0.11
N ASP A 220 -1.10 -14.32 -0.94
CA ASP A 220 -0.49 -14.06 -2.25
C ASP A 220 0.35 -12.77 -2.25
N ASP A 221 0.00 -11.75 -1.43
CA ASP A 221 0.84 -10.57 -1.17
C ASP A 221 2.15 -10.96 -0.50
N ASP A 222 2.12 -11.69 0.62
CA ASP A 222 3.32 -12.06 1.38
C ASP A 222 4.27 -12.93 0.56
N LEU A 223 3.70 -13.88 -0.22
CA LEU A 223 4.49 -14.69 -1.14
C LEU A 223 5.11 -13.84 -2.25
N ALA A 224 4.44 -12.78 -2.72
CA ALA A 224 5.00 -11.88 -3.71
C ALA A 224 6.13 -11.02 -3.14
N PHE A 225 6.05 -10.59 -1.86
CA PHE A 225 7.09 -9.81 -1.21
C PHE A 225 8.37 -10.61 -0.95
N THR A 226 8.23 -11.92 -0.71
CA THR A 226 9.35 -12.83 -0.39
C THR A 226 9.99 -13.49 -1.62
N LYS A 227 9.62 -13.07 -2.83
CA LYS A 227 10.18 -13.52 -4.12
C LYS A 227 10.78 -12.34 -4.90
N ASP A 228 11.37 -12.65 -6.04
CA ASP A 228 11.69 -11.64 -7.05
C ASP A 228 10.42 -10.86 -7.41
N TRP A 229 10.48 -9.55 -7.33
CA TRP A 229 9.35 -8.67 -7.63
C TRP A 229 8.99 -8.62 -9.12
N GLY A 230 9.85 -9.14 -10.02
CA GLY A 230 9.66 -9.10 -11.47
C GLY A 230 9.93 -7.72 -12.08
N LEU A 231 10.66 -6.84 -11.39
CA LEU A 231 11.05 -5.52 -11.89
C LEU A 231 12.45 -5.13 -11.40
N SER A 232 13.09 -4.18 -12.09
CA SER A 232 14.37 -3.61 -11.66
C SER A 232 14.16 -2.25 -10.99
N LEU A 233 14.71 -2.06 -9.78
CA LEU A 233 14.71 -0.77 -9.09
C LEU A 233 15.59 0.27 -9.79
N ASP A 234 16.60 -0.16 -10.57
CA ASP A 234 17.46 0.74 -11.35
C ASP A 234 16.69 1.50 -12.44
N ALA A 235 15.55 0.97 -12.88
CA ALA A 235 14.69 1.66 -13.84
C ALA A 235 13.94 2.86 -13.22
N LEU A 236 13.79 2.86 -11.90
CA LEU A 236 13.11 3.93 -11.16
C LEU A 236 13.97 5.19 -11.05
N GLY A 237 13.33 6.31 -10.76
CA GLY A 237 13.99 7.60 -10.51
C GLY A 237 14.61 8.28 -11.74
N HIS A 238 14.79 7.57 -12.86
CA HIS A 238 15.23 8.13 -14.12
C HIS A 238 14.06 8.61 -14.99
N ALA A 239 13.06 7.78 -15.15
CA ALA A 239 11.86 8.08 -15.93
C ALA A 239 10.72 8.60 -15.05
N THR A 240 10.49 7.98 -13.90
CA THR A 240 9.46 8.35 -12.94
C THR A 240 10.11 8.76 -11.62
N PRO A 241 9.93 10.01 -11.15
CA PRO A 241 10.40 10.44 -9.83
C PRO A 241 9.75 9.65 -8.70
N VAL A 242 10.54 9.31 -7.67
CA VAL A 242 10.10 8.50 -6.54
C VAL A 242 10.41 9.19 -5.22
N ALA A 243 9.43 9.21 -4.29
CA ALA A 243 9.62 9.57 -2.90
C ALA A 243 9.55 8.32 -2.01
N ILE A 244 10.44 8.24 -1.02
CA ILE A 244 10.43 7.19 0.01
C ILE A 244 10.15 7.87 1.36
N TRP A 245 8.99 7.55 1.94
CA TRP A 245 8.54 8.06 3.23
C TRP A 245 8.61 6.95 4.28
N GLN A 246 9.33 7.19 5.37
CA GLN A 246 9.57 6.17 6.38
C GLN A 246 9.69 6.79 7.77
N GLY A 247 9.07 6.17 8.79
CA GLY A 247 9.20 6.53 10.19
C GLY A 247 10.34 5.75 10.88
N ASP A 248 11.04 6.38 11.82
CA ASP A 248 12.11 5.71 12.57
C ASP A 248 11.60 4.84 13.74
N GLN A 249 10.31 4.99 14.12
CA GLN A 249 9.63 4.20 15.15
C GLN A 249 8.77 3.08 14.55
N ASP A 250 8.89 2.82 13.25
CA ASP A 250 8.12 1.80 12.55
C ASP A 250 8.57 0.38 12.94
N ARG A 251 7.64 -0.43 13.46
CA ARG A 251 7.84 -1.81 13.89
C ARG A 251 7.20 -2.83 12.94
N MET A 252 6.37 -2.38 12.01
CA MET A 252 5.83 -3.23 10.96
C MET A 252 6.82 -3.38 9.82
N VAL A 253 7.32 -2.23 9.33
CA VAL A 253 8.36 -2.14 8.31
C VAL A 253 9.47 -1.23 8.85
N PRO A 254 10.52 -1.78 9.45
CA PRO A 254 11.59 -0.99 10.09
C PRO A 254 12.24 0.01 9.16
N SER A 255 12.72 1.11 9.71
CA SER A 255 13.32 2.23 8.96
C SER A 255 14.48 1.83 8.04
N ALA A 256 15.11 0.69 8.31
CA ALA A 256 16.15 0.11 7.45
C ALA A 256 15.65 -0.18 6.02
N HIS A 257 14.37 -0.57 5.85
CA HIS A 257 13.77 -0.80 4.53
C HIS A 257 13.69 0.50 3.73
N GLY A 258 13.13 1.56 4.32
CA GLY A 258 13.04 2.87 3.67
C GLY A 258 14.41 3.46 3.36
N ALA A 259 15.37 3.32 4.27
CA ALA A 259 16.75 3.75 4.05
C ALA A 259 17.43 2.97 2.91
N TRP A 260 17.21 1.65 2.85
CA TRP A 260 17.71 0.81 1.77
C TRP A 260 17.09 1.21 0.42
N LEU A 261 15.77 1.35 0.34
CA LEU A 261 15.08 1.79 -0.87
C LEU A 261 15.58 3.15 -1.35
N ALA A 262 15.73 4.11 -0.44
CA ALA A 262 16.24 5.44 -0.74
C ALA A 262 17.69 5.44 -1.26
N ALA A 263 18.51 4.50 -0.80
CA ALA A 263 19.90 4.35 -1.24
C ALA A 263 20.04 3.61 -2.58
N ASN A 264 19.08 2.73 -2.93
CA ASN A 264 19.15 1.85 -4.09
C ASN A 264 18.22 2.26 -5.25
N ILE A 265 17.29 3.19 -5.04
CA ILE A 265 16.52 3.78 -6.13
C ILE A 265 17.21 5.07 -6.59
N PRO A 266 17.67 5.16 -7.85
CA PRO A 266 18.34 6.36 -8.33
C PRO A 266 17.52 7.63 -8.14
N ARG A 267 18.12 8.67 -7.58
CA ARG A 267 17.48 9.99 -7.36
C ARG A 267 16.22 9.97 -6.48
N ALA A 268 16.01 8.91 -5.68
CA ALA A 268 14.87 8.87 -4.77
C ALA A 268 14.90 10.05 -3.79
N ARG A 269 13.76 10.68 -3.58
CA ARG A 269 13.57 11.71 -2.56
C ARG A 269 13.30 11.03 -1.22
N ALA A 270 14.29 10.95 -0.36
CA ALA A 270 14.15 10.33 0.97
C ALA A 270 13.47 11.29 1.97
N ARG A 271 12.47 10.78 2.70
CA ARG A 271 11.74 11.42 3.79
C ARG A 271 11.74 10.48 5.00
N LEU A 272 12.88 10.37 5.66
CA LEU A 272 13.04 9.58 6.88
C LEU A 272 12.68 10.46 8.08
N LEU A 273 11.57 10.18 8.74
CA LEU A 273 10.96 11.07 9.74
C LEU A 273 11.19 10.57 11.16
N PRO A 274 11.87 11.36 11.99
CA PRO A 274 12.05 11.02 13.41
C PRO A 274 10.71 11.09 14.17
N GLY A 275 10.50 10.14 15.08
CA GLY A 275 9.32 10.06 15.94
C GLY A 275 8.05 9.58 15.24
N GLN A 276 8.12 9.21 13.95
CA GLN A 276 6.99 8.65 13.23
C GLN A 276 7.06 7.11 13.23
N GLY A 277 5.90 6.48 13.37
CA GLY A 277 5.71 5.04 13.22
C GLY A 277 5.14 4.69 11.85
N HIS A 278 4.59 3.50 11.75
CA HIS A 278 3.94 2.98 10.54
C HIS A 278 2.60 3.66 10.23
N LEU A 279 1.77 3.80 11.26
CA LEU A 279 0.41 4.32 11.16
C LEU A 279 0.38 5.84 11.18
N THR A 280 1.30 6.48 11.89
CA THR A 280 1.37 7.93 11.98
C THR A 280 1.64 8.59 10.64
N LEU A 281 2.35 7.93 9.72
CA LEU A 281 2.55 8.42 8.35
C LEU A 281 1.22 8.60 7.60
N MET A 282 0.25 7.72 7.84
CA MET A 282 -1.08 7.85 7.25
C MET A 282 -1.98 8.79 8.05
N ALA A 283 -1.93 8.73 9.38
CA ALA A 283 -2.80 9.53 10.23
C ALA A 283 -2.43 11.03 10.26
N ALA A 284 -1.13 11.35 10.22
CA ALA A 284 -0.65 12.72 10.40
C ALA A 284 0.06 13.31 9.18
N GLU A 285 0.78 12.50 8.40
CA GLU A 285 1.65 12.99 7.34
C GLU A 285 1.08 12.84 5.93
N PHE A 286 -0.03 12.11 5.74
CA PHE A 286 -0.51 11.74 4.41
C PHE A 286 -0.79 12.96 3.52
N GLY A 287 -1.29 14.05 4.08
CA GLY A 287 -1.44 15.32 3.35
C GLY A 287 -0.12 15.82 2.78
N ARG A 288 0.94 15.86 3.60
CA ARG A 288 2.28 16.29 3.16
C ARG A 288 2.89 15.34 2.14
N ILE A 289 2.60 14.03 2.25
CA ILE A 289 3.02 13.03 1.28
C ILE A 289 2.41 13.32 -0.09
N LEU A 290 1.12 13.65 -0.13
CA LEU A 290 0.45 14.03 -1.38
C LEU A 290 1.00 15.33 -1.96
N ASP A 291 1.31 16.33 -1.13
CA ASP A 291 1.91 17.58 -1.58
C ASP A 291 3.30 17.34 -2.22
N ASP A 292 4.14 16.52 -1.57
CA ASP A 292 5.45 16.12 -2.08
C ASP A 292 5.36 15.31 -3.38
N LEU A 293 4.34 14.43 -3.48
CA LEU A 293 4.07 13.65 -4.68
C LEU A 293 3.65 14.53 -5.86
N LEU A 294 2.79 15.52 -5.63
CA LEU A 294 2.37 16.50 -6.63
C LEU A 294 3.52 17.42 -7.07
N ASP A 295 4.39 17.80 -6.14
CA ASP A 295 5.61 18.54 -6.44
C ASP A 295 6.54 17.74 -7.36
N LEU A 296 6.77 16.46 -7.05
CA LEU A 296 7.54 15.55 -7.90
C LEU A 296 6.95 15.40 -9.31
N ALA A 297 5.64 15.38 -9.42
CA ALA A 297 4.91 15.27 -10.68
C ALA A 297 4.90 16.59 -11.49
N GLY A 298 5.45 17.70 -10.96
CA GLY A 298 5.34 19.02 -11.56
C GLY A 298 3.91 19.57 -11.61
N LYS A 299 3.05 19.12 -10.71
CA LYS A 299 1.63 19.49 -10.61
C LYS A 299 1.32 20.22 -9.29
N SER A 300 2.33 20.81 -8.64
CA SER A 300 2.13 21.64 -7.45
C SER A 300 1.17 22.77 -7.76
N GLY A 301 0.12 22.90 -6.94
CA GLY A 301 -0.99 23.79 -7.20
C GLY A 301 -0.58 25.25 -7.34
N GLY A 302 -1.25 25.91 -8.28
CA GLY A 302 -1.29 27.36 -8.31
C GLY A 302 -2.20 27.89 -7.21
#